data_40f5eb624e2856ad08fb7fcc1d1a1449
#
_entry.id   40f5eb624e2856ad08fb7fcc1d1a1449
#
_cell.length_a   1.000
_cell.length_b   1.000
_cell.length_c   1.000
_cell.angle_alpha   90.00
_cell.angle_beta   90.00
_cell.angle_gamma   90.00
#
_symmetry.space_group_name_H-M   'P 1'
#
loop_
_entity.id
_entity.type
_entity.pdbx_description
1 polymer ?
#
loop_
_entity_poly.entity_id
_entity_poly.type
_entity_poly.pdbx_seq_one_letter_code
_entity_poly.pdbx_strand_id
1 'polypeptide(L)'
;GGAGRSSTGSTRRRGPAIGGRRPRRPLQGLQADVVGVDFDYIEELLKAGVTGRYDTPEKKFYGDPFWDKNGFWYASDYALLVIGYNTNLVKPAEAPKTYQDLLNPKWKNDLSIDTEPEQAVFAWLLEWGEEKTAEYMKALMRNGTVARNGHTLQVQLLCSGEIKIAVEVYAARVAQMKHDKGCPLGMNFTSPAPASVGSH
;
A
#
# COMPACT_ATOMS: atom_id res chain seq x y z
N GLY A 1 -9.54 34.97 -49.44
CA GLY A 1 -9.03 35.00 -48.10
C GLY A 1 -9.73 33.93 -47.29
N GLY A 2 -9.11 32.75 -47.13
CA GLY A 2 -9.67 31.66 -46.36
C GLY A 2 -9.05 31.60 -44.99
N ALA A 3 -9.85 31.66 -43.96
CA ALA A 3 -9.44 31.48 -42.58
C ALA A 3 -9.52 29.98 -42.21
N GLY A 4 -8.37 29.36 -41.96
CA GLY A 4 -8.28 28.03 -41.40
C GLY A 4 -8.60 28.04 -39.91
N ARG A 5 -9.59 27.27 -39.48
CA ARG A 5 -9.84 26.97 -38.08
C ARG A 5 -9.05 25.72 -37.67
N SER A 6 -8.10 25.88 -36.78
CA SER A 6 -7.42 24.82 -36.09
C SER A 6 -8.30 24.32 -34.94
N SER A 7 -8.80 23.10 -35.05
CA SER A 7 -9.49 22.42 -33.94
C SER A 7 -8.47 21.56 -33.14
N THR A 8 -8.10 22.02 -31.98
CA THR A 8 -7.36 21.21 -31.02
C THR A 8 -8.30 20.21 -30.33
N GLY A 9 -8.33 18.98 -30.83
CA GLY A 9 -9.03 17.87 -30.20
C GLY A 9 -8.29 17.38 -28.97
N SER A 10 -8.81 17.67 -27.79
CA SER A 10 -8.39 17.07 -26.55
C SER A 10 -8.84 15.59 -26.50
N THR A 11 -7.93 14.66 -26.75
CA THR A 11 -8.18 13.24 -26.53
C THR A 11 -8.05 12.90 -25.05
N ARG A 12 -9.19 12.83 -24.36
CA ARG A 12 -9.26 12.16 -23.04
C ARG A 12 -8.86 10.71 -23.21
N ARG A 13 -7.71 10.33 -22.66
CA ARG A 13 -7.34 8.92 -22.49
C ARG A 13 -8.27 8.32 -21.45
N ARG A 14 -9.14 7.41 -21.88
CA ARG A 14 -9.88 6.53 -20.97
C ARG A 14 -8.89 5.49 -20.44
N GLY A 15 -8.81 5.35 -19.13
CA GLY A 15 -8.08 4.27 -18.47
C GLY A 15 -8.64 2.88 -18.87
N PRO A 16 -7.87 1.82 -18.73
CA PRO A 16 -8.30 0.49 -19.14
C PRO A 16 -9.48 0.03 -18.29
N ALA A 17 -10.57 -0.40 -18.95
CA ALA A 17 -11.70 -1.06 -18.30
C ALA A 17 -11.24 -2.42 -17.77
N ILE A 18 -11.43 -2.63 -16.47
CA ILE A 18 -11.23 -3.94 -15.81
C ILE A 18 -12.36 -4.85 -16.32
N GLY A 19 -12.01 -5.96 -16.98
CA GLY A 19 -12.96 -7.01 -17.33
C GLY A 19 -13.19 -7.28 -18.82
N GLY A 20 -12.13 -7.52 -19.58
CA GLY A 20 -12.23 -8.10 -20.91
C GLY A 20 -10.96 -8.85 -21.27
N ARG A 21 -11.04 -10.17 -21.43
CA ARG A 21 -9.91 -10.94 -21.99
C ARG A 21 -9.60 -10.41 -23.38
N ARG A 22 -8.58 -9.56 -23.49
CA ARG A 22 -8.00 -9.20 -24.78
C ARG A 22 -7.29 -10.44 -25.34
N PRO A 23 -7.44 -10.76 -26.65
CA PRO A 23 -6.63 -11.80 -27.26
C PRO A 23 -5.17 -11.43 -27.06
N ARG A 24 -4.37 -12.36 -26.50
CA ARG A 24 -2.93 -12.20 -26.29
C ARG A 24 -2.28 -12.01 -27.66
N ARG A 25 -1.88 -10.79 -28.02
CA ARG A 25 -0.89 -10.58 -29.07
C ARG A 25 0.39 -11.22 -28.58
N PRO A 26 1.06 -12.08 -29.36
CA PRO A 26 2.39 -12.53 -29.00
C PRO A 26 3.25 -11.27 -28.83
N LEU A 27 3.97 -11.20 -27.72
CA LEU A 27 4.90 -10.12 -27.39
C LEU A 27 6.16 -10.25 -28.27
N GLN A 28 5.99 -10.15 -29.60
CA GLN A 28 7.10 -10.10 -30.52
C GLN A 28 7.77 -8.73 -30.35
N GLY A 29 8.95 -8.74 -29.73
CA GLY A 29 9.82 -7.57 -29.64
C GLY A 29 9.93 -6.83 -28.29
N LEU A 30 9.19 -7.21 -27.26
CA LEU A 30 9.46 -6.72 -25.89
C LEU A 30 10.48 -7.67 -25.24
N GLN A 31 11.70 -7.19 -25.08
CA GLN A 31 12.74 -7.86 -24.29
C GLN A 31 12.91 -7.02 -23.01
N ALA A 32 12.73 -7.65 -21.87
CA ALA A 32 13.06 -7.11 -20.58
C ALA A 32 13.95 -8.12 -19.85
N ASP A 33 15.09 -7.66 -19.35
CA ASP A 33 16.02 -8.49 -18.59
C ASP A 33 15.52 -8.67 -17.15
N VAL A 34 14.82 -7.68 -16.62
CA VAL A 34 14.21 -7.68 -15.27
C VAL A 34 12.84 -7.03 -15.34
N VAL A 35 11.88 -7.59 -14.62
CA VAL A 35 10.52 -7.07 -14.48
C VAL A 35 10.23 -6.88 -13.00
N GLY A 36 9.84 -5.67 -12.61
CA GLY A 36 9.32 -5.38 -11.28
C GLY A 36 7.81 -5.58 -11.24
N VAL A 37 7.32 -6.31 -10.25
CA VAL A 37 5.90 -6.57 -10.04
C VAL A 37 5.59 -6.68 -8.55
N ASP A 38 4.34 -6.44 -8.17
CA ASP A 38 3.88 -6.73 -6.83
C ASP A 38 3.88 -8.26 -6.61
N PHE A 39 4.10 -8.66 -5.36
CA PHE A 39 4.27 -10.06 -4.98
C PHE A 39 3.11 -10.96 -5.45
N ASP A 40 1.90 -10.43 -5.48
CA ASP A 40 0.68 -11.14 -5.87
C ASP A 40 0.68 -11.61 -7.33
N TYR A 41 1.47 -10.96 -8.21
CA TYR A 41 1.59 -11.33 -9.61
C TYR A 41 2.70 -12.34 -9.91
N ILE A 42 3.58 -12.62 -8.96
CA ILE A 42 4.74 -13.52 -9.16
C ILE A 42 4.27 -14.92 -9.56
N GLU A 43 3.26 -15.45 -8.88
CA GLU A 43 2.74 -16.79 -9.17
C GLU A 43 2.18 -16.91 -10.60
N GLU A 44 1.52 -15.87 -11.09
CA GLU A 44 1.01 -15.84 -12.48
C GLU A 44 2.14 -15.82 -13.50
N LEU A 45 3.20 -15.05 -13.25
CA LEU A 45 4.38 -14.99 -14.13
C LEU A 45 5.13 -16.31 -14.16
N LEU A 46 5.28 -16.98 -13.01
CA LEU A 46 5.87 -18.31 -12.92
C LEU A 46 5.05 -19.35 -13.70
N LYS A 47 3.73 -19.37 -13.52
CA LYS A 47 2.81 -20.25 -14.25
C LYS A 47 2.83 -20.00 -15.77
N ALA A 48 3.02 -18.74 -16.17
CA ALA A 48 3.10 -18.36 -17.57
C ALA A 48 4.45 -18.75 -18.22
N GLY A 49 5.45 -19.14 -17.39
CA GLY A 49 6.79 -19.53 -17.87
C GLY A 49 7.55 -18.38 -18.55
N VAL A 50 7.28 -17.14 -18.17
CA VAL A 50 7.91 -15.93 -18.73
C VAL A 50 9.12 -15.46 -17.91
N THR A 51 9.36 -16.08 -16.75
CA THR A 51 10.52 -15.79 -15.89
C THR A 51 11.63 -16.81 -16.09
N GLY A 52 12.87 -16.34 -16.06
CA GLY A 52 14.07 -17.16 -16.09
C GLY A 52 14.76 -17.23 -14.73
N ARG A 53 15.55 -18.28 -14.50
CA ARG A 53 16.39 -18.35 -13.31
C ARG A 53 17.57 -17.38 -13.43
N TYR A 54 17.81 -16.66 -12.35
CA TYR A 54 19.00 -15.84 -12.19
C TYR A 54 19.53 -15.97 -10.76
N ASP A 55 20.80 -16.32 -10.61
CA ASP A 55 21.45 -16.40 -9.30
C ASP A 55 22.25 -15.11 -9.07
N THR A 56 21.62 -14.13 -8.44
CA THR A 56 22.24 -12.84 -8.19
C THR A 56 23.42 -12.97 -7.20
N PRO A 57 24.57 -12.31 -7.44
CA PRO A 57 25.67 -12.26 -6.47
C PRO A 57 25.27 -11.57 -5.17
N GLU A 58 24.20 -10.75 -5.20
CA GLU A 58 23.65 -10.03 -4.04
C GLU A 58 22.79 -10.91 -3.12
N LYS A 59 22.49 -12.15 -3.53
CA LYS A 59 21.68 -13.11 -2.76
C LYS A 59 22.10 -13.25 -1.30
N LYS A 60 23.40 -13.14 -1.03
CA LYS A 60 23.97 -13.21 0.33
C LYS A 60 23.46 -12.13 1.29
N PHE A 61 22.88 -11.04 0.78
CA PHE A 61 22.31 -9.94 1.55
C PHE A 61 20.82 -10.11 1.81
N TYR A 62 20.16 -11.08 1.18
CA TYR A 62 18.75 -11.35 1.35
C TYR A 62 18.53 -12.41 2.43
N GLY A 63 17.71 -12.09 3.42
CA GLY A 63 17.19 -13.08 4.35
C GLY A 63 16.01 -13.86 3.77
N ASP A 64 15.75 -15.04 4.31
CA ASP A 64 14.49 -15.77 4.07
C ASP A 64 13.33 -14.97 4.71
N PRO A 65 12.21 -14.67 4.03
CA PRO A 65 11.69 -15.23 2.78
C PRO A 65 11.79 -14.28 1.55
N PHE A 66 12.73 -13.36 1.52
CA PHE A 66 12.79 -12.29 0.52
C PHE A 66 13.35 -12.71 -0.86
N TRP A 67 13.39 -13.98 -1.17
CA TRP A 67 13.80 -14.53 -2.46
C TRP A 67 13.31 -15.96 -2.66
N ASP A 68 13.13 -16.34 -3.93
CA ASP A 68 12.79 -17.72 -4.28
C ASP A 68 14.02 -18.63 -4.25
N LYS A 69 13.92 -19.76 -3.54
CA LYS A 69 15.03 -20.75 -3.43
C LYS A 69 15.47 -21.33 -4.77
N ASN A 70 14.58 -21.28 -5.77
CA ASN A 70 14.89 -21.69 -7.13
C ASN A 70 15.48 -20.56 -7.99
N GLY A 71 15.52 -19.32 -7.50
CA GLY A 71 16.12 -18.18 -8.15
C GLY A 71 15.29 -17.54 -9.26
N PHE A 72 13.97 -17.63 -9.19
CA PHE A 72 13.08 -17.02 -10.17
C PHE A 72 12.67 -15.58 -9.83
N TRP A 73 12.76 -15.19 -8.55
CA TRP A 73 12.46 -13.85 -8.12
C TRP A 73 13.23 -13.45 -6.87
N TYR A 74 13.40 -12.16 -6.70
CA TYR A 74 14.01 -11.51 -5.53
C TYR A 74 13.18 -10.30 -5.17
N ALA A 75 12.92 -10.07 -3.88
CA ALA A 75 12.30 -8.84 -3.43
C ALA A 75 13.25 -7.67 -3.67
N SER A 76 12.77 -6.56 -4.20
CA SER A 76 13.56 -5.34 -4.34
C SER A 76 13.47 -4.46 -3.11
N ASP A 77 12.31 -4.45 -2.49
CA ASP A 77 12.01 -3.69 -1.30
C ASP A 77 10.87 -4.33 -0.49
N TYR A 78 10.65 -3.81 0.69
CA TYR A 78 9.43 -4.02 1.47
C TYR A 78 9.07 -2.72 2.18
N ALA A 79 7.78 -2.45 2.26
CA ALA A 79 7.26 -1.27 2.92
C ALA A 79 6.40 -1.67 4.12
N LEU A 80 6.80 -1.24 5.31
CA LEU A 80 6.03 -1.46 6.53
C LEU A 80 4.88 -0.45 6.62
N LEU A 81 3.71 -0.93 7.01
CA LEU A 81 2.57 -0.09 7.35
C LEU A 81 2.50 0.09 8.87
N VAL A 82 2.08 1.27 9.26
CA VAL A 82 2.06 1.72 10.65
C VAL A 82 0.78 2.50 10.94
N ILE A 83 0.39 2.60 12.20
CA ILE A 83 -0.59 3.59 12.62
C ILE A 83 0.10 4.96 12.55
N GLY A 84 -0.40 5.84 11.66
CA GLY A 84 0.05 7.22 11.56
C GLY A 84 -0.84 8.16 12.36
N TYR A 85 -0.29 9.24 12.92
CA TYR A 85 -1.09 10.24 13.62
C TYR A 85 -0.47 11.64 13.54
N ASN A 86 -1.32 12.67 13.69
CA ASN A 86 -0.88 14.06 13.78
C ASN A 86 -0.51 14.40 15.24
N THR A 87 0.75 14.78 15.49
CA THR A 87 1.27 15.04 16.85
C THR A 87 0.76 16.33 17.50
N ASN A 88 0.18 17.25 16.71
CA ASN A 88 -0.48 18.45 17.25
C ASN A 88 -1.87 18.11 17.79
N LEU A 89 -2.51 17.05 17.29
CA LEU A 89 -3.89 16.66 17.64
C LEU A 89 -3.93 15.45 18.59
N VAL A 90 -2.90 14.61 18.55
CA VAL A 90 -2.78 13.38 19.35
C VAL A 90 -1.39 13.37 19.99
N LYS A 91 -1.36 13.46 21.32
CA LYS A 91 -0.09 13.38 22.05
C LYS A 91 0.54 11.99 21.88
N PRO A 92 1.86 11.87 21.68
CA PRO A 92 2.52 10.57 21.50
C PRO A 92 2.25 9.56 22.61
N ALA A 93 2.09 10.02 23.86
CA ALA A 93 1.77 9.15 24.99
C ALA A 93 0.35 8.56 24.93
N GLU A 94 -0.57 9.22 24.23
CA GLU A 94 -1.99 8.85 24.11
C GLU A 94 -2.31 8.16 22.78
N ALA A 95 -1.38 8.22 21.82
CA ALA A 95 -1.53 7.65 20.48
C ALA A 95 -1.75 6.13 20.55
N PRO A 96 -2.64 5.56 19.70
CA PRO A 96 -2.90 4.14 19.68
C PRO A 96 -1.63 3.38 19.29
N LYS A 97 -1.32 2.33 20.06
CA LYS A 97 -0.13 1.48 19.86
C LYS A 97 -0.49 0.12 19.28
N THR A 98 -1.74 -0.27 19.41
CA THR A 98 -2.27 -1.53 18.91
C THR A 98 -3.51 -1.26 18.07
N TYR A 99 -3.89 -2.23 17.26
CA TYR A 99 -5.13 -2.15 16.49
C TYR A 99 -6.37 -2.09 17.40
N GLN A 100 -6.33 -2.76 18.55
CA GLN A 100 -7.40 -2.73 19.55
C GLN A 100 -7.58 -1.33 20.14
N ASP A 101 -6.50 -0.57 20.31
CA ASP A 101 -6.58 0.81 20.82
C ASP A 101 -7.40 1.73 19.89
N LEU A 102 -7.43 1.43 18.59
CA LEU A 102 -8.22 2.16 17.59
C LEU A 102 -9.74 2.00 17.80
N LEU A 103 -10.16 0.95 18.51
CA LEU A 103 -11.57 0.73 18.83
C LEU A 103 -12.03 1.55 20.05
N ASN A 104 -11.13 2.25 20.75
CA ASN A 104 -11.48 3.07 21.87
C ASN A 104 -12.45 4.20 21.42
N PRO A 105 -13.60 4.38 22.10
CA PRO A 105 -14.58 5.42 21.76
C PRO A 105 -14.01 6.84 21.72
N LYS A 106 -12.89 7.11 22.41
CA LYS A 106 -12.21 8.43 22.34
C LYS A 106 -11.76 8.81 20.92
N TRP A 107 -11.58 7.83 20.04
CA TRP A 107 -11.17 8.02 18.64
C TRP A 107 -12.34 8.02 17.67
N LYS A 108 -13.57 8.06 18.19
CA LYS A 108 -14.77 8.02 17.34
C LYS A 108 -14.77 9.18 16.34
N ASN A 109 -14.92 8.85 15.05
CA ASN A 109 -14.89 9.76 13.90
C ASN A 109 -13.52 10.44 13.63
N ASP A 110 -12.44 10.01 14.28
CA ASP A 110 -11.10 10.57 14.13
C ASP A 110 -10.16 9.67 13.30
N LEU A 111 -10.68 8.55 12.81
CA LEU A 111 -9.92 7.50 12.13
C LEU A 111 -10.14 7.53 10.62
N SER A 112 -9.08 7.24 9.89
CA SER A 112 -9.14 6.97 8.44
C SER A 112 -8.43 5.67 8.12
N ILE A 113 -8.94 4.93 7.12
CA ILE A 113 -8.33 3.71 6.57
C ILE A 113 -8.28 3.82 5.05
N ASP A 114 -7.40 3.07 4.39
CA ASP A 114 -7.43 3.00 2.93
C ASP A 114 -8.71 2.30 2.42
N THR A 115 -9.14 2.63 1.21
CA THR A 115 -10.23 1.90 0.54
C THR A 115 -9.79 0.51 0.09
N GLU A 116 -8.48 0.29 -0.02
CA GLU A 116 -7.84 -0.96 -0.41
C GLU A 116 -6.85 -1.37 0.70
N PRO A 117 -7.36 -1.80 1.90
CA PRO A 117 -6.53 -2.09 3.07
C PRO A 117 -6.04 -3.55 3.08
N GLU A 118 -5.80 -4.14 1.92
CA GLU A 118 -5.52 -5.56 1.76
C GLU A 118 -4.31 -6.03 2.56
N GLN A 119 -3.24 -5.25 2.66
CA GLN A 119 -2.04 -5.66 3.41
C GLN A 119 -2.32 -5.77 4.91
N ALA A 120 -3.08 -4.81 5.46
CA ALA A 120 -3.46 -4.85 6.87
C ALA A 120 -4.47 -5.97 7.13
N VAL A 121 -5.48 -6.10 6.29
CA VAL A 121 -6.50 -7.17 6.40
C VAL A 121 -5.84 -8.54 6.28
N PHE A 122 -4.89 -8.71 5.35
CA PHE A 122 -4.17 -9.97 5.20
C PHE A 122 -3.35 -10.32 6.45
N ALA A 123 -2.64 -9.34 7.03
CA ALA A 123 -1.90 -9.52 8.27
C ALA A 123 -2.82 -9.90 9.45
N TRP A 124 -4.00 -9.27 9.53
CA TRP A 124 -4.99 -9.62 10.56
C TRP A 124 -5.60 -11.01 10.35
N LEU A 125 -5.87 -11.41 9.09
CA LEU A 125 -6.36 -12.75 8.77
C LEU A 125 -5.37 -13.83 9.18
N LEU A 126 -4.08 -13.63 8.92
CA LEU A 126 -3.03 -14.56 9.30
C LEU A 126 -2.86 -14.68 10.81
N GLU A 127 -2.96 -13.58 11.55
CA GLU A 127 -2.72 -13.55 12.99
C GLU A 127 -3.98 -13.91 13.80
N TRP A 128 -5.15 -13.38 13.40
CA TRP A 128 -6.37 -13.49 14.20
C TRP A 128 -7.39 -14.46 13.64
N GLY A 129 -7.28 -14.82 12.37
CA GLY A 129 -8.26 -15.61 11.63
C GLY A 129 -9.44 -14.77 11.13
N GLU A 130 -10.27 -15.40 10.29
CA GLU A 130 -11.33 -14.73 9.53
C GLU A 130 -12.39 -14.07 10.43
N GLU A 131 -12.91 -14.82 11.42
CA GLU A 131 -13.99 -14.35 12.29
C GLU A 131 -13.60 -13.08 13.06
N LYS A 132 -12.44 -13.10 13.74
CA LYS A 132 -11.96 -11.96 14.51
C LYS A 132 -11.62 -10.76 13.62
N THR A 133 -11.06 -11.00 12.44
CA THR A 133 -10.78 -9.93 11.46
C THR A 133 -12.07 -9.26 11.01
N ALA A 134 -13.10 -10.04 10.67
CA ALA A 134 -14.39 -9.51 10.27
C ALA A 134 -15.07 -8.71 11.41
N GLU A 135 -14.98 -9.20 12.65
CA GLU A 135 -15.51 -8.48 13.82
C GLU A 135 -14.75 -7.17 14.06
N TYR A 136 -13.43 -7.19 13.96
CA TYR A 136 -12.59 -6.01 14.10
C TYR A 136 -12.92 -4.95 13.06
N MET A 137 -13.01 -5.34 11.78
CA MET A 137 -13.39 -4.42 10.68
C MET A 137 -14.75 -3.78 10.92
N LYS A 138 -15.76 -4.58 11.34
CA LYS A 138 -17.08 -4.05 11.70
C LYS A 138 -17.01 -3.07 12.87
N ALA A 139 -16.20 -3.36 13.89
CA ALA A 139 -16.02 -2.50 15.05
C ALA A 139 -15.31 -1.19 14.66
N LEU A 140 -14.30 -1.26 13.82
CA LEU A 140 -13.57 -0.10 13.30
C LEU A 140 -14.50 0.82 12.51
N MET A 141 -15.37 0.27 11.65
CA MET A 141 -16.38 1.05 10.93
C MET A 141 -17.42 1.67 11.87
N ARG A 142 -17.91 0.92 12.89
CA ARG A 142 -18.80 1.46 13.91
C ARG A 142 -18.18 2.58 14.73
N ASN A 143 -16.86 2.60 14.88
CA ASN A 143 -16.13 3.71 15.51
C ASN A 143 -15.99 4.94 14.59
N GLY A 144 -16.66 4.94 13.43
CA GLY A 144 -16.72 6.09 12.52
C GLY A 144 -15.47 6.26 11.68
N THR A 145 -14.74 5.18 11.42
CA THR A 145 -13.59 5.20 10.51
C THR A 145 -14.03 5.52 9.09
N VAL A 146 -13.36 6.47 8.44
CA VAL A 146 -13.66 6.90 7.07
C VAL A 146 -12.66 6.25 6.11
N ALA A 147 -13.19 5.54 5.10
CA ALA A 147 -12.36 5.00 4.03
C ALA A 147 -11.97 6.11 3.04
N ARG A 148 -10.66 6.22 2.71
CA ARG A 148 -10.10 7.21 1.79
C ARG A 148 -9.06 6.54 0.89
N ASN A 149 -9.15 6.79 -0.40
CA ASN A 149 -8.25 6.16 -1.36
C ASN A 149 -6.84 6.75 -1.32
N GLY A 150 -5.87 5.89 -1.07
CA GLY A 150 -4.44 6.15 -1.20
C GLY A 150 -3.73 6.52 0.10
N HIS A 151 -2.79 5.67 0.52
CA HIS A 151 -1.94 5.89 1.70
C HIS A 151 -1.20 7.23 1.69
N THR A 152 -0.73 7.68 0.51
CA THR A 152 -0.06 8.98 0.37
C THR A 152 -0.99 10.14 0.70
N LEU A 153 -2.24 10.09 0.23
CA LEU A 153 -3.26 11.09 0.55
C LEU A 153 -3.51 11.12 2.07
N GLN A 154 -3.66 9.97 2.69
CA GLN A 154 -3.89 9.91 4.14
C GLN A 154 -2.75 10.57 4.94
N VAL A 155 -1.47 10.37 4.54
CA VAL A 155 -0.34 11.06 5.18
C VAL A 155 -0.39 12.58 4.96
N GLN A 156 -0.87 13.05 3.80
CA GLN A 156 -1.09 14.47 3.55
C GLN A 156 -2.21 15.05 4.44
N LEU A 157 -3.31 14.32 4.60
CA LEU A 157 -4.43 14.71 5.47
C LEU A 157 -4.04 14.69 6.96
N LEU A 158 -3.19 13.75 7.38
CA LEU A 158 -2.56 13.78 8.69
C LEU A 158 -1.70 15.04 8.86
N CYS A 159 -0.89 15.38 7.84
CA CYS A 159 -0.03 16.55 7.89
C CYS A 159 -0.82 17.86 8.02
N SER A 160 -1.93 18.00 7.28
CA SER A 160 -2.83 19.17 7.35
C SER A 160 -3.67 19.23 8.63
N GLY A 161 -3.82 18.10 9.33
CA GLY A 161 -4.69 17.98 10.50
C GLY A 161 -6.16 17.73 10.17
N GLU A 162 -6.49 17.40 8.91
CA GLU A 162 -7.87 17.04 8.52
C GLU A 162 -8.28 15.68 9.09
N ILE A 163 -7.33 14.79 9.34
CA ILE A 163 -7.55 13.55 10.09
C ILE A 163 -6.56 13.47 11.23
N LYS A 164 -6.97 12.85 12.33
CA LYS A 164 -6.10 12.70 13.50
C LYS A 164 -5.24 11.45 13.44
N ILE A 165 -5.81 10.34 12.97
CA ILE A 165 -5.19 9.02 12.97
C ILE A 165 -5.51 8.32 11.65
N ALA A 166 -4.50 7.72 11.03
CA ALA A 166 -4.65 6.76 9.94
C ALA A 166 -4.34 5.35 10.47
N VAL A 167 -5.23 4.41 10.19
CA VAL A 167 -5.14 3.02 10.66
C VAL A 167 -3.91 2.32 10.12
N GLU A 168 -3.58 2.64 8.86
CA GLU A 168 -2.42 2.10 8.16
C GLU A 168 -1.90 3.12 7.14
N VAL A 169 -0.63 3.39 7.19
CA VAL A 169 0.10 4.20 6.19
C VAL A 169 1.55 3.73 6.12
N TYR A 170 2.19 3.94 4.98
CA TYR A 170 3.59 3.56 4.81
C TYR A 170 4.51 4.35 5.75
N ALA A 171 5.26 3.63 6.58
CA ALA A 171 6.20 4.21 7.54
C ALA A 171 7.22 5.14 6.87
N ALA A 172 7.76 4.73 5.72
CA ALA A 172 8.69 5.53 4.93
C ALA A 172 8.07 6.86 4.50
N ARG A 173 6.77 6.88 4.11
CA ARG A 173 6.08 8.09 3.70
C ARG A 173 5.84 9.04 4.86
N VAL A 174 5.49 8.51 6.03
CA VAL A 174 5.38 9.31 7.27
C VAL A 174 6.72 9.95 7.61
N ALA A 175 7.81 9.16 7.60
CA ALA A 175 9.16 9.65 7.88
C ALA A 175 9.60 10.73 6.88
N GLN A 176 9.38 10.51 5.59
CA GLN A 176 9.69 11.45 4.52
C GLN A 176 8.95 12.78 4.70
N MET A 177 7.63 12.75 4.89
CA MET A 177 6.83 13.97 5.04
C MET A 177 7.22 14.75 6.30
N LYS A 178 7.55 14.04 7.39
CA LYS A 178 8.06 14.65 8.61
C LYS A 178 9.40 15.34 8.38
N HIS A 179 10.34 14.68 7.69
CA HIS A 179 11.68 15.22 7.41
C HIS A 179 11.64 16.36 6.41
N ASP A 180 11.03 16.14 5.22
CA ASP A 180 11.16 17.07 4.10
C ASP A 180 10.25 18.29 4.22
N LYS A 181 9.09 18.14 4.89
CA LYS A 181 8.05 19.18 4.99
C LYS A 181 7.79 19.66 6.41
N GLY A 182 8.47 19.10 7.42
CA GLY A 182 8.24 19.46 8.81
C GLY A 182 6.83 19.12 9.32
N CYS A 183 6.14 18.16 8.69
CA CYS A 183 4.81 17.76 9.08
C CYS A 183 4.78 17.25 10.54
N PRO A 184 3.76 17.62 11.35
CA PRO A 184 3.63 17.16 12.72
C PRO A 184 3.12 15.71 12.77
N LEU A 185 3.95 14.78 12.35
CA LEU A 185 3.60 13.37 12.22
C LEU A 185 4.30 12.49 13.25
N GLY A 186 3.55 11.55 13.81
CA GLY A 186 4.03 10.42 14.58
C GLY A 186 3.55 9.11 13.97
N MET A 187 4.21 8.02 14.34
CA MET A 187 3.83 6.67 13.91
C MET A 187 4.12 5.64 14.98
N ASN A 188 3.30 4.61 15.04
CA ASN A 188 3.47 3.45 15.90
C ASN A 188 3.43 2.17 15.06
N PHE A 189 4.44 1.32 15.25
CA PHE A 189 4.46 -0.04 14.71
C PHE A 189 3.51 -0.92 15.53
N THR A 190 2.83 -1.82 14.84
CA THR A 190 1.83 -2.72 15.43
C THR A 190 2.27 -4.18 15.39
N SER A 191 1.54 -5.04 16.10
CA SER A 191 1.57 -6.49 15.92
C SER A 191 0.13 -6.96 15.66
N PRO A 192 -0.13 -7.67 14.55
CA PRO A 192 0.81 -7.93 13.45
C PRO A 192 1.31 -6.64 12.78
N ALA A 193 2.48 -6.70 12.17
CA ALA A 193 3.02 -5.60 11.38
C ALA A 193 2.72 -5.85 9.89
N PRO A 194 1.76 -5.17 9.27
CA PRO A 194 1.49 -5.33 7.84
C PRO A 194 2.68 -4.83 7.03
N ALA A 195 2.99 -5.53 5.96
CA ALA A 195 4.01 -5.13 5.03
C ALA A 195 3.55 -5.39 3.59
N SER A 196 3.91 -4.48 2.70
CA SER A 196 3.86 -4.70 1.27
C SER A 196 5.26 -5.13 0.81
N VAL A 197 5.34 -6.18 0.02
CA VAL A 197 6.57 -6.63 -0.65
C VAL A 197 6.38 -6.37 -2.13
N GLY A 198 7.23 -5.59 -2.71
CA GLY A 198 7.10 -5.22 -4.11
C GLY A 198 8.39 -4.67 -4.68
N SER A 199 8.38 -4.50 -5.98
CA SER A 199 9.36 -3.74 -6.73
C SER A 199 8.64 -2.51 -7.32
N HIS A 200 9.07 -1.36 -6.96
CA HIS A 200 8.58 -0.10 -7.56
C HIS A 200 9.50 0.37 -8.66
#